data_86c911e3d088025efd2941d7d96e28c2
#
_entry.id   86c911e3d088025efd2941d7d96e28c2
#
_cell.length_a   1.000
_cell.length_b   1.000
_cell.length_c   1.000
_cell.angle_alpha   90.00
_cell.angle_beta   90.00
_cell.angle_gamma   90.00
#
_symmetry.space_group_name_H-M   'P 1'
#
loop_
_entity.id
_entity.type
_entity.pdbx_description
1 polymer ?
#
loop_
_entity_poly.entity_id
_entity_poly.type
_entity_poly.pdbx_seq_one_letter_code
_entity_poly.pdbx_strand_id
1 'polypeptide(L)'
;MNLLHTTPLILAMSSCLANAADLTVSSTSAEEVVRRLVDMDKLRASALRRYVSERRYVAENFRFSKRAEVTVRESYVPPDQKELKIVSETGSTLIRRRVIDKLIEAELDAVRDESRDQTHVTPENYTFRLTGMEPIGGHSCFVLEVTPKVAKKYLMRGRIWVDSGDFAIVQMEGSPAKNPSVWTREVHFIRRYEKHGPFWLPASMESESKIVIAGKSSLRIEYSNYQIESGSSLASASR
;
A
#
# COMPACT_ATOMS: atom_id res chain seq x y z
N MET A 1 -17.76 -79.74 46.74
CA MET A 1 -18.03 -78.76 47.76
C MET A 1 -17.08 -77.58 47.40
N ASN A 2 -17.55 -76.68 46.60
CA ASN A 2 -16.72 -75.63 45.94
C ASN A 2 -16.93 -74.29 46.65
N LEU A 3 -15.87 -73.76 47.19
CA LEU A 3 -15.83 -72.36 47.67
C LEU A 3 -15.23 -71.43 46.58
N LEU A 4 -16.04 -70.54 46.07
CA LEU A 4 -15.70 -69.53 45.14
C LEU A 4 -15.15 -68.27 45.96
N HIS A 5 -13.89 -67.92 45.73
CA HIS A 5 -13.35 -66.67 46.21
C HIS A 5 -13.50 -65.61 45.13
N THR A 6 -14.32 -64.63 45.40
CA THR A 6 -14.46 -63.44 44.56
C THR A 6 -13.50 -62.37 45.05
N THR A 7 -12.52 -61.98 44.22
CA THR A 7 -11.61 -60.89 44.43
C THR A 7 -12.19 -59.58 43.87
N PRO A 8 -12.27 -58.44 44.59
CA PRO A 8 -12.74 -57.21 44.01
C PRO A 8 -11.61 -56.52 43.24
N LEU A 9 -11.89 -56.17 41.97
CA LEU A 9 -11.05 -55.40 41.11
C LEU A 9 -11.15 -53.92 41.49
N ILE A 10 -10.09 -53.35 42.04
CA ILE A 10 -9.99 -51.91 42.35
C ILE A 10 -9.62 -51.21 41.05
N LEU A 11 -10.55 -50.45 40.48
CA LEU A 11 -10.35 -49.59 39.28
C LEU A 11 -9.77 -48.27 39.78
N ALA A 12 -8.44 -48.08 39.61
CA ALA A 12 -7.76 -46.81 39.86
C ALA A 12 -8.09 -45.85 38.68
N MET A 13 -8.99 -44.92 38.90
CA MET A 13 -9.19 -43.80 38.00
C MET A 13 -8.02 -42.83 38.13
N SER A 14 -7.08 -42.87 37.18
CA SER A 14 -6.05 -41.87 37.01
C SER A 14 -6.68 -40.65 36.32
N SER A 15 -6.97 -39.60 37.09
CA SER A 15 -7.42 -38.31 36.61
C SER A 15 -6.23 -37.59 35.94
N CYS A 16 -6.16 -37.70 34.59
CA CYS A 16 -5.31 -36.90 33.75
C CYS A 16 -5.84 -35.45 33.76
N LEU A 17 -5.27 -34.61 34.63
CA LEU A 17 -5.45 -33.16 34.55
C LEU A 17 -4.75 -32.69 33.24
N ALA A 18 -5.50 -32.58 32.18
CA ALA A 18 -5.08 -31.88 31.00
C ALA A 18 -4.94 -30.39 31.37
N ASN A 19 -3.72 -29.95 31.58
CA ASN A 19 -3.39 -28.53 31.56
C ASN A 19 -3.70 -28.03 30.15
N ALA A 20 -4.88 -27.44 29.98
CA ALA A 20 -5.17 -26.57 28.85
C ALA A 20 -4.29 -25.32 29.06
N ALA A 21 -3.09 -25.36 28.48
CA ALA A 21 -2.32 -24.15 28.28
C ALA A 21 -3.21 -23.27 27.36
N ASP A 22 -3.79 -22.26 27.97
CA ASP A 22 -4.50 -21.18 27.27
C ASP A 22 -3.47 -20.49 26.37
N LEU A 23 -3.37 -20.99 25.12
CA LEU A 23 -2.67 -20.32 24.05
C LEU A 23 -3.51 -19.06 23.76
N THR A 24 -3.26 -17.99 24.52
CA THR A 24 -3.68 -16.66 24.15
C THR A 24 -3.01 -16.36 22.79
N VAL A 25 -3.68 -16.72 21.72
CA VAL A 25 -3.39 -16.20 20.39
C VAL A 25 -3.61 -14.71 20.53
N SER A 26 -2.52 -13.97 20.73
CA SER A 26 -2.53 -12.51 20.71
C SER A 26 -3.09 -12.10 19.35
N SER A 27 -4.40 -11.85 19.30
CA SER A 27 -5.06 -11.37 18.09
C SER A 27 -4.52 -9.98 17.80
N THR A 28 -3.64 -9.89 16.80
CA THR A 28 -3.10 -8.60 16.35
C THR A 28 -4.26 -7.67 16.02
N SER A 29 -4.34 -6.51 16.67
CA SER A 29 -5.40 -5.54 16.43
C SER A 29 -5.06 -4.63 15.25
N ALA A 30 -6.08 -3.95 14.69
CA ALA A 30 -5.86 -2.96 13.64
C ALA A 30 -4.93 -1.83 14.10
N GLU A 31 -5.09 -1.39 15.36
CA GLU A 31 -4.28 -0.34 15.98
C GLU A 31 -2.80 -0.74 16.07
N GLU A 32 -2.52 -1.99 16.44
CA GLU A 32 -1.14 -2.49 16.52
C GLU A 32 -0.49 -2.58 15.14
N VAL A 33 -1.22 -3.09 14.13
CA VAL A 33 -0.71 -3.13 12.74
C VAL A 33 -0.40 -1.73 12.24
N VAL A 34 -1.32 -0.78 12.45
CA VAL A 34 -1.14 0.60 12.00
C VAL A 34 -0.02 1.30 12.74
N ARG A 35 0.10 1.10 14.06
CA ARG A 35 1.21 1.65 14.84
C ARG A 35 2.55 1.18 14.28
N ARG A 36 2.73 -0.13 14.06
CA ARG A 36 3.96 -0.69 13.48
C ARG A 36 4.21 -0.20 12.07
N LEU A 37 3.16 -0.11 11.23
CA LEU A 37 3.27 0.46 9.88
C LEU A 37 3.87 1.87 9.93
N VAL A 38 3.31 2.76 10.76
CA VAL A 38 3.77 4.14 10.90
C VAL A 38 5.19 4.23 11.45
N ASP A 39 5.54 3.42 12.46
CA ASP A 39 6.87 3.40 13.06
C ASP A 39 7.92 2.92 12.03
N MET A 40 7.61 1.86 11.28
CA MET A 40 8.52 1.32 10.26
C MET A 40 8.65 2.24 9.05
N ASP A 41 7.59 2.95 8.66
CA ASP A 41 7.66 3.95 7.58
C ASP A 41 8.55 5.13 7.97
N LYS A 42 8.44 5.63 9.22
CA LYS A 42 9.34 6.67 9.75
C LYS A 42 10.80 6.20 9.75
N LEU A 43 11.05 4.96 10.17
CA LEU A 43 12.39 4.38 10.20
C LEU A 43 12.98 4.29 8.78
N ARG A 44 12.22 3.78 7.80
CA ARG A 44 12.63 3.71 6.40
C ARG A 44 12.87 5.10 5.80
N ALA A 45 11.96 6.05 6.07
CA ALA A 45 12.09 7.42 5.60
C ALA A 45 13.38 8.10 6.12
N SER A 46 13.74 7.87 7.39
CA SER A 46 14.95 8.43 7.98
C SER A 46 16.25 7.84 7.41
N ALA A 47 16.19 6.59 6.92
CA ALA A 47 17.34 5.90 6.34
C ALA A 47 17.51 6.14 4.84
N LEU A 48 16.46 6.55 4.14
CA LEU A 48 16.53 6.87 2.72
C LEU A 48 17.23 8.20 2.51
N ARG A 49 18.30 8.20 1.73
CA ARG A 49 19.02 9.45 1.37
C ARG A 49 18.62 9.97 0.01
N ARG A 50 18.49 9.07 -0.95
CA ARG A 50 18.12 9.40 -2.33
C ARG A 50 17.66 8.15 -3.05
N TYR A 51 16.79 8.33 -4.05
CA TYR A 51 16.68 7.36 -5.15
C TYR A 51 16.52 8.06 -6.49
N VAL A 52 16.88 7.32 -7.54
CA VAL A 52 16.55 7.62 -8.95
C VAL A 52 15.73 6.47 -9.48
N SER A 53 14.72 6.74 -10.29
CA SER A 53 13.90 5.73 -10.97
C SER A 53 13.42 6.23 -12.33
N GLU A 54 12.87 5.32 -13.13
CA GLU A 54 12.14 5.64 -14.34
C GLU A 54 10.66 5.34 -14.14
N ARG A 55 9.82 6.20 -14.67
CA ARG A 55 8.36 6.04 -14.66
C ARG A 55 7.83 6.13 -16.07
N ARG A 56 7.00 5.16 -16.42
CA ARG A 56 6.30 5.11 -17.68
C ARG A 56 4.81 5.32 -17.44
N TYR A 57 4.28 6.42 -17.92
CA TYR A 57 2.86 6.77 -17.87
C TYR A 57 2.20 6.36 -19.18
N VAL A 58 1.08 5.64 -19.09
CA VAL A 58 0.22 5.29 -20.24
C VAL A 58 -1.19 5.70 -19.90
N ALA A 59 -1.74 6.65 -20.64
CA ALA A 59 -3.12 7.11 -20.50
C ALA A 59 -3.91 6.83 -21.77
N GLU A 60 -5.09 6.22 -21.62
CA GLU A 60 -5.97 5.85 -22.73
C GLU A 60 -7.39 6.35 -22.48
N ASN A 61 -8.02 6.82 -23.55
CA ASN A 61 -9.44 7.07 -23.59
C ASN A 61 -10.10 6.18 -24.65
N PHE A 62 -10.96 5.28 -24.21
CA PHE A 62 -11.53 4.25 -25.05
C PHE A 62 -12.59 4.79 -26.03
N ARG A 63 -13.35 5.83 -25.63
CA ARG A 63 -14.39 6.42 -26.47
C ARG A 63 -13.82 7.07 -27.74
N PHE A 64 -12.67 7.74 -27.61
CA PHE A 64 -12.04 8.45 -28.73
C PHE A 64 -10.85 7.70 -29.32
N SER A 65 -10.56 6.48 -28.83
CA SER A 65 -9.40 5.67 -29.23
C SER A 65 -8.10 6.48 -29.22
N LYS A 66 -7.91 7.29 -28.15
CA LYS A 66 -6.73 8.14 -27.97
C LYS A 66 -5.86 7.59 -26.86
N ARG A 67 -4.57 7.51 -27.14
CA ARG A 67 -3.54 7.08 -26.19
C ARG A 67 -2.39 8.08 -26.16
N ALA A 68 -1.81 8.28 -25.00
CA ALA A 68 -0.53 8.96 -24.81
C ALA A 68 0.36 8.15 -23.90
N GLU A 69 1.66 8.21 -24.15
CA GLU A 69 2.68 7.58 -23.35
C GLU A 69 3.81 8.59 -23.08
N VAL A 70 4.26 8.65 -21.82
CA VAL A 70 5.35 9.54 -21.39
C VAL A 70 6.26 8.74 -20.46
N THR A 71 7.55 8.77 -20.71
CA THR A 71 8.57 8.25 -19.79
C THR A 71 9.28 9.42 -19.14
N VAL A 72 9.40 9.37 -17.81
CA VAL A 72 10.12 10.36 -17.04
C VAL A 72 11.20 9.69 -16.20
N ARG A 73 12.31 10.38 -16.00
CA ARG A 73 13.30 10.06 -14.97
C ARG A 73 12.98 10.87 -13.74
N GLU A 74 12.85 10.16 -12.61
CA GLU A 74 12.65 10.74 -11.30
C GLU A 74 13.95 10.77 -10.52
N SER A 75 14.20 11.86 -9.81
CA SER A 75 15.20 11.94 -8.74
C SER A 75 14.51 12.47 -7.49
N TYR A 76 14.65 11.76 -6.39
CA TYR A 76 14.05 12.13 -5.11
C TYR A 76 15.10 12.14 -4.00
N VAL A 77 15.17 13.25 -3.28
CA VAL A 77 15.96 13.41 -2.05
C VAL A 77 15.00 13.83 -0.94
N PRO A 78 14.78 13.00 0.07
CA PRO A 78 13.92 13.36 1.20
C PRO A 78 14.40 14.65 1.90
N PRO A 79 13.49 15.44 2.47
CA PRO A 79 12.05 15.19 2.55
C PRO A 79 11.25 15.71 1.36
N ASP A 80 11.72 16.68 0.59
CA ASP A 80 10.91 17.51 -0.31
C ASP A 80 11.53 17.80 -1.69
N GLN A 81 12.74 17.34 -1.95
CA GLN A 81 13.37 17.57 -3.24
C GLN A 81 13.01 16.45 -4.22
N LYS A 82 12.13 16.77 -5.15
CA LYS A 82 11.69 15.88 -6.22
C LYS A 82 11.83 16.56 -7.57
N GLU A 83 12.47 15.87 -8.49
CA GLU A 83 12.62 16.29 -9.88
C GLU A 83 12.07 15.19 -10.81
N LEU A 84 11.28 15.60 -11.81
CA LEU A 84 10.73 14.72 -12.85
C LEU A 84 11.13 15.29 -14.21
N LYS A 85 11.99 14.58 -14.93
CA LYS A 85 12.47 14.97 -16.28
C LYS A 85 11.84 14.06 -17.33
N ILE A 86 11.13 14.63 -18.30
CA ILE A 86 10.61 13.88 -19.43
C ILE A 86 11.78 13.37 -20.28
N VAL A 87 11.79 12.06 -20.51
CA VAL A 87 12.78 11.35 -21.34
C VAL A 87 12.22 11.10 -22.74
N SER A 88 10.96 10.70 -22.82
CA SER A 88 10.28 10.47 -24.10
C SER A 88 8.78 10.68 -23.99
N GLU A 89 8.16 11.02 -25.09
CA GLU A 89 6.71 11.19 -25.19
C GLU A 89 6.19 10.76 -26.57
N THR A 90 5.05 10.09 -26.57
CA THR A 90 4.38 9.63 -27.82
C THR A 90 2.87 9.72 -27.71
N GLY A 91 2.19 9.70 -28.85
CA GLY A 91 0.73 9.64 -28.93
C GLY A 91 0.02 10.99 -28.86
N SER A 92 -1.16 11.01 -28.25
CA SER A 92 -2.06 12.15 -28.26
C SER A 92 -1.59 13.29 -27.34
N THR A 93 -1.22 14.42 -27.91
CA THR A 93 -0.86 15.65 -27.17
C THR A 93 -1.98 16.11 -26.23
N LEU A 94 -3.25 15.93 -26.64
CA LEU A 94 -4.40 16.31 -25.82
C LEU A 94 -4.49 15.45 -24.54
N ILE A 95 -4.34 14.12 -24.65
CA ILE A 95 -4.34 13.21 -23.50
C ILE A 95 -3.13 13.51 -22.60
N ARG A 96 -1.94 13.66 -23.18
CA ARG A 96 -0.74 14.02 -22.43
C ARG A 96 -0.98 15.26 -21.56
N ARG A 97 -1.34 16.39 -22.17
CA ARG A 97 -1.51 17.66 -21.47
C ARG A 97 -2.61 17.66 -20.41
N ARG A 98 -3.72 16.96 -20.69
CA ARG A 98 -4.88 16.96 -19.78
C ARG A 98 -4.81 15.93 -18.68
N VAL A 99 -4.01 14.87 -18.85
CA VAL A 99 -3.92 13.78 -17.89
C VAL A 99 -2.51 13.70 -17.30
N ILE A 100 -1.50 13.40 -18.13
CA ILE A 100 -0.16 13.08 -17.62
C ILE A 100 0.54 14.32 -17.06
N ASP A 101 0.56 15.43 -17.80
CA ASP A 101 1.21 16.65 -17.32
C ASP A 101 0.55 17.17 -16.05
N LYS A 102 -0.79 17.07 -15.92
CA LYS A 102 -1.51 17.45 -14.70
C LYS A 102 -1.24 16.54 -13.52
N LEU A 103 -0.98 15.26 -13.74
CA LEU A 103 -0.55 14.34 -12.68
C LEU A 103 0.85 14.67 -12.20
N ILE A 104 1.78 14.94 -13.12
CA ILE A 104 3.16 15.33 -12.82
C ILE A 104 3.17 16.65 -12.02
N GLU A 105 2.43 17.67 -12.46
CA GLU A 105 2.27 18.93 -11.75
C GLU A 105 1.73 18.71 -10.33
N ALA A 106 0.61 17.98 -10.20
CA ALA A 106 -0.01 17.72 -8.92
C ALA A 106 0.89 16.93 -7.94
N GLU A 107 1.74 16.05 -8.45
CA GLU A 107 2.70 15.30 -7.65
C GLU A 107 3.84 16.21 -7.15
N LEU A 108 4.37 17.07 -8.01
CA LEU A 108 5.39 18.04 -7.62
C LEU A 108 4.86 19.05 -6.59
N ASP A 109 3.62 19.48 -6.75
CA ASP A 109 2.95 20.37 -5.80
C ASP A 109 2.75 19.68 -4.44
N ALA A 110 2.31 18.41 -4.45
CA ALA A 110 2.08 17.64 -3.21
C ALA A 110 3.37 17.40 -2.39
N VAL A 111 4.53 17.37 -3.03
CA VAL A 111 5.83 17.23 -2.34
C VAL A 111 6.25 18.54 -1.68
N ARG A 112 5.87 19.69 -2.26
CA ARG A 112 6.22 21.04 -1.77
C ARG A 112 5.23 21.56 -0.72
N ASP A 113 4.04 20.99 -0.66
CA ASP A 113 2.97 21.44 0.22
C ASP A 113 3.27 21.04 1.67
N GLU A 114 3.17 22.01 2.61
CA GLU A 114 3.22 21.78 4.07
C GLU A 114 2.14 20.82 4.57
N SER A 115 1.08 20.58 3.76
CA SER A 115 0.02 19.61 4.04
C SER A 115 0.41 18.14 3.76
N ARG A 116 1.68 17.85 3.49
CA ARG A 116 2.19 16.52 3.17
C ARG A 116 1.78 15.46 4.19
N ASP A 117 1.81 15.78 5.49
CA ASP A 117 1.39 14.88 6.57
C ASP A 117 -0.09 14.48 6.46
N GLN A 118 -0.89 15.29 5.75
CA GLN A 118 -2.31 15.04 5.53
C GLN A 118 -2.59 14.02 4.42
N THR A 119 -1.56 13.48 3.75
CA THR A 119 -1.69 12.47 2.69
C THR A 119 -1.32 11.07 3.16
N HIS A 120 -0.66 10.95 4.32
CA HIS A 120 -0.14 9.69 4.83
C HIS A 120 -1.24 8.79 5.39
N VAL A 121 -1.00 7.46 5.33
CA VAL A 121 -1.87 6.43 5.91
C VAL A 121 -1.58 6.35 7.41
N THR A 122 -2.20 7.24 8.16
CA THR A 122 -2.01 7.38 9.61
C THR A 122 -3.34 7.48 10.36
N PRO A 123 -3.36 7.24 11.68
CA PRO A 123 -4.57 7.37 12.51
C PRO A 123 -5.17 8.77 12.52
N GLU A 124 -4.40 9.83 12.23
CA GLU A 124 -4.89 11.20 12.13
C GLU A 124 -5.81 11.36 10.91
N ASN A 125 -5.49 10.68 9.82
CA ASN A 125 -6.19 10.81 8.55
C ASN A 125 -7.30 9.78 8.34
N TYR A 126 -7.18 8.58 8.97
CA TYR A 126 -8.02 7.44 8.68
C TYR A 126 -8.57 6.75 9.93
N THR A 127 -9.70 6.08 9.77
CA THR A 127 -10.13 4.96 10.60
C THR A 127 -9.77 3.66 9.89
N PHE A 128 -9.40 2.64 10.68
CA PHE A 128 -8.94 1.34 10.20
C PHE A 128 -9.79 0.22 10.75
N ARG A 129 -10.02 -0.81 9.94
CA ARG A 129 -10.64 -2.07 10.36
C ARG A 129 -9.86 -3.23 9.79
N LEU A 130 -9.28 -4.07 10.65
CA LEU A 130 -8.62 -5.31 10.24
C LEU A 130 -9.69 -6.31 9.80
N THR A 131 -9.60 -6.79 8.55
CA THR A 131 -10.57 -7.70 7.96
C THR A 131 -10.06 -9.13 7.83
N GLY A 132 -8.75 -9.33 7.95
CA GLY A 132 -8.13 -10.66 7.88
C GLY A 132 -6.70 -10.60 7.41
N MET A 133 -6.23 -11.74 6.90
CA MET A 133 -4.92 -11.88 6.25
C MET A 133 -5.08 -12.49 4.87
N GLU A 134 -4.35 -11.98 3.89
CA GLU A 134 -4.34 -12.48 2.51
C GLU A 134 -2.89 -12.53 1.99
N PRO A 135 -2.52 -13.53 1.17
CA PRO A 135 -1.25 -13.53 0.48
C PRO A 135 -1.30 -12.64 -0.77
N ILE A 136 -0.31 -11.76 -0.95
CA ILE A 136 -0.12 -10.94 -2.15
C ILE A 136 1.35 -10.94 -2.55
N GLY A 137 1.64 -11.30 -3.82
CA GLY A 137 2.99 -11.27 -4.36
C GLY A 137 4.01 -12.11 -3.59
N GLY A 138 3.57 -13.19 -2.93
CA GLY A 138 4.42 -14.02 -2.06
C GLY A 138 4.56 -13.51 -0.63
N HIS A 139 3.91 -12.41 -0.27
CA HIS A 139 3.90 -11.82 1.06
C HIS A 139 2.62 -12.16 1.81
N SER A 140 2.72 -12.56 3.09
CA SER A 140 1.56 -12.68 3.98
C SER A 140 1.19 -11.30 4.51
N CYS A 141 -0.02 -10.82 4.24
CA CYS A 141 -0.40 -9.45 4.51
C CYS A 141 -1.63 -9.35 5.40
N PHE A 142 -1.59 -8.44 6.39
CA PHE A 142 -2.79 -7.95 7.06
C PHE A 142 -3.60 -7.10 6.08
N VAL A 143 -4.92 -7.34 6.02
CA VAL A 143 -5.84 -6.55 5.20
C VAL A 143 -6.57 -5.55 6.08
N LEU A 144 -6.32 -4.28 5.84
CA LEU A 144 -6.97 -3.19 6.52
C LEU A 144 -7.93 -2.46 5.57
N GLU A 145 -9.19 -2.39 5.94
CA GLU A 145 -10.12 -1.43 5.35
C GLU A 145 -9.84 -0.04 5.90
N VAL A 146 -9.70 0.93 5.00
CA VAL A 146 -9.36 2.32 5.35
C VAL A 146 -10.47 3.27 4.93
N THR A 147 -10.91 4.10 5.87
CA THR A 147 -11.90 5.15 5.63
C THR A 147 -11.32 6.48 6.07
N PRO A 148 -11.24 7.48 5.18
CA PRO A 148 -10.71 8.78 5.54
C PRO A 148 -11.66 9.50 6.48
N LYS A 149 -11.14 10.13 7.53
CA LYS A 149 -11.90 10.92 8.51
C LYS A 149 -12.50 12.18 7.89
N VAL A 150 -11.82 12.72 6.86
CA VAL A 150 -12.26 13.90 6.10
C VAL A 150 -12.03 13.64 4.61
N ALA A 151 -12.96 14.00 3.76
CA ALA A 151 -12.83 13.84 2.31
C ALA A 151 -11.86 14.88 1.73
N LYS A 152 -10.57 14.56 1.67
CA LYS A 152 -9.51 15.37 1.05
C LYS A 152 -9.06 14.81 -0.28
N LYS A 153 -8.45 15.62 -1.12
CA LYS A 153 -8.05 15.32 -2.51
C LYS A 153 -7.12 14.09 -2.62
N TYR A 154 -6.19 13.92 -1.67
CA TYR A 154 -5.15 12.89 -1.75
C TYR A 154 -5.43 11.67 -0.85
N LEU A 155 -6.54 11.66 -0.13
CA LEU A 155 -6.97 10.52 0.66
C LEU A 155 -7.80 9.55 -0.18
N MET A 156 -7.84 8.29 0.24
CA MET A 156 -8.58 7.22 -0.43
C MET A 156 -9.54 6.53 0.52
N ARG A 157 -10.51 5.84 -0.05
CA ARG A 157 -11.34 4.84 0.65
C ARG A 157 -11.17 3.51 -0.03
N GLY A 158 -10.93 2.44 0.74
CA GLY A 158 -10.72 1.11 0.19
C GLY A 158 -9.97 0.20 1.13
N ARG A 159 -9.03 -0.58 0.61
CA ARG A 159 -8.23 -1.54 1.37
C ARG A 159 -6.74 -1.31 1.16
N ILE A 160 -5.97 -1.63 2.17
CA ILE A 160 -4.52 -1.72 2.10
C ILE A 160 -4.07 -3.09 2.60
N TRP A 161 -3.03 -3.62 1.99
CA TRP A 161 -2.36 -4.86 2.39
C TRP A 161 -1.01 -4.49 2.99
N VAL A 162 -0.82 -4.87 4.24
CA VAL A 162 0.40 -4.57 5.01
C VAL A 162 1.15 -5.88 5.26
N ASP A 163 2.37 -5.98 4.77
CA ASP A 163 3.25 -7.13 4.99
C ASP A 163 3.40 -7.42 6.49
N SER A 164 3.21 -8.68 6.88
CA SER A 164 3.20 -9.08 8.30
C SER A 164 4.59 -9.13 8.94
N GLY A 165 5.64 -9.21 8.14
CA GLY A 165 7.03 -9.18 8.62
C GLY A 165 7.61 -7.78 8.68
N ASP A 166 7.50 -7.04 7.57
CA ASP A 166 8.11 -5.72 7.42
C ASP A 166 7.21 -4.57 7.89
N PHE A 167 5.92 -4.79 8.11
CA PHE A 167 4.93 -3.74 8.35
C PHE A 167 5.05 -2.60 7.34
N ALA A 168 4.97 -2.97 6.05
CA ALA A 168 4.99 -2.06 4.91
C ALA A 168 3.79 -2.29 4.03
N ILE A 169 3.31 -1.26 3.35
CA ILE A 169 2.21 -1.41 2.39
C ILE A 169 2.74 -2.13 1.15
N VAL A 170 2.12 -3.26 0.81
CA VAL A 170 2.37 -4.05 -0.41
C VAL A 170 1.43 -3.63 -1.53
N GLN A 171 0.17 -3.37 -1.20
CA GLN A 171 -0.85 -2.94 -2.14
C GLN A 171 -1.86 -1.99 -1.49
N MET A 172 -2.36 -1.07 -2.29
CA MET A 172 -3.52 -0.21 -1.98
C MET A 172 -4.53 -0.36 -3.11
N GLU A 173 -5.81 -0.48 -2.76
CA GLU A 173 -6.91 -0.60 -3.72
C GLU A 173 -8.12 0.20 -3.25
N GLY A 174 -8.70 1.00 -4.12
CA GLY A 174 -9.88 1.77 -3.75
C GLY A 174 -10.18 2.93 -4.69
N SER A 175 -10.80 3.94 -4.11
CA SER A 175 -11.23 5.16 -4.80
C SER A 175 -10.75 6.40 -4.05
N PRO A 176 -10.48 7.52 -4.73
CA PRO A 176 -10.19 8.79 -4.06
C PRO A 176 -11.32 9.19 -3.12
N ALA A 177 -10.99 9.74 -1.96
CA ALA A 177 -11.98 10.26 -1.01
C ALA A 177 -12.77 11.45 -1.57
N LYS A 178 -12.15 12.18 -2.50
CA LYS A 178 -12.76 13.26 -3.26
C LYS A 178 -12.43 13.09 -4.74
N ASN A 179 -13.44 13.14 -5.60
CA ASN A 179 -13.23 13.03 -7.04
C ASN A 179 -12.23 14.07 -7.57
N PRO A 180 -11.33 13.67 -8.48
CA PRO A 180 -10.33 14.58 -9.04
C PRO A 180 -10.92 15.78 -9.77
N SER A 181 -12.11 15.64 -10.34
CA SER A 181 -12.85 16.71 -11.00
C SER A 181 -14.37 16.50 -10.94
N VAL A 182 -15.14 17.56 -11.17
CA VAL A 182 -16.62 17.50 -11.25
C VAL A 182 -17.11 16.64 -12.42
N TRP A 183 -16.25 16.38 -13.41
CA TRP A 183 -16.56 15.58 -14.59
C TRP A 183 -16.20 14.10 -14.43
N THR A 184 -15.44 13.75 -13.37
CA THR A 184 -15.04 12.37 -13.09
C THR A 184 -16.05 11.75 -12.14
N ARG A 185 -16.75 10.71 -12.59
CA ARG A 185 -17.82 10.04 -11.82
C ARG A 185 -17.29 8.95 -10.93
N GLU A 186 -16.52 8.06 -11.51
CA GLU A 186 -16.05 6.84 -10.87
C GLU A 186 -14.54 6.77 -11.10
N VAL A 187 -13.79 6.53 -10.06
CA VAL A 187 -12.36 6.24 -10.12
C VAL A 187 -12.09 5.05 -9.25
N HIS A 188 -11.52 4.03 -9.81
CA HIS A 188 -10.97 2.90 -9.07
C HIS A 188 -9.49 2.78 -9.39
N PHE A 189 -8.66 2.51 -8.40
CA PHE A 189 -7.23 2.31 -8.62
C PHE A 189 -6.68 1.17 -7.78
N ILE A 190 -5.60 0.58 -8.30
CA ILE A 190 -4.73 -0.37 -7.59
C ILE A 190 -3.31 0.17 -7.70
N ARG A 191 -2.64 0.31 -6.56
CA ARG A 191 -1.24 0.68 -6.47
C ARG A 191 -0.47 -0.42 -5.77
N ARG A 192 0.62 -0.88 -6.38
CA ARG A 192 1.48 -1.94 -5.86
C ARG A 192 2.85 -1.40 -5.53
N TYR A 193 3.45 -2.00 -4.51
CA TYR A 193 4.79 -1.67 -4.05
C TYR A 193 5.66 -2.92 -4.12
N GLU A 194 6.94 -2.73 -4.32
CA GLU A 194 7.95 -3.78 -4.40
C GLU A 194 9.08 -3.50 -3.42
N LYS A 195 9.65 -4.58 -2.87
CA LYS A 195 10.74 -4.50 -1.89
C LYS A 195 12.09 -4.36 -2.59
N HIS A 196 12.81 -3.29 -2.26
CA HIS A 196 14.17 -3.02 -2.71
C HIS A 196 15.09 -2.89 -1.48
N GLY A 197 15.74 -3.98 -1.09
CA GLY A 197 16.45 -4.03 0.18
C GLY A 197 15.49 -3.81 1.36
N PRO A 198 15.70 -2.80 2.23
CA PRO A 198 14.78 -2.49 3.32
C PRO A 198 13.61 -1.59 2.91
N PHE A 199 13.60 -1.05 1.70
CA PHE A 199 12.61 -0.08 1.23
C PHE A 199 11.50 -0.74 0.42
N TRP A 200 10.27 -0.27 0.62
CA TRP A 200 9.12 -0.59 -0.19
C TRP A 200 8.78 0.61 -1.07
N LEU A 201 9.00 0.46 -2.37
CA LEU A 201 8.85 1.55 -3.34
C LEU A 201 7.73 1.22 -4.34
N PRO A 202 7.09 2.23 -4.95
CA PRO A 202 6.06 1.99 -5.96
C PRO A 202 6.58 1.11 -7.10
N ALA A 203 5.80 0.09 -7.49
CA ALA A 203 6.08 -0.77 -8.65
C ALA A 203 5.13 -0.47 -9.79
N SER A 204 3.84 -0.32 -9.49
CA SER A 204 2.83 0.02 -10.48
C SER A 204 1.63 0.74 -9.87
N MET A 205 0.94 1.51 -10.69
CA MET A 205 -0.37 2.05 -10.41
C MET A 205 -1.25 1.88 -11.64
N GLU A 206 -2.43 1.30 -11.45
CA GLU A 206 -3.46 1.17 -12.48
C GLU A 206 -4.71 1.90 -11.99
N SER A 207 -5.34 2.67 -12.85
CA SER A 207 -6.59 3.36 -12.54
C SER A 207 -7.53 3.32 -13.72
N GLU A 208 -8.79 3.03 -13.42
CA GLU A 208 -9.90 3.19 -14.36
C GLU A 208 -10.80 4.33 -13.87
N SER A 209 -11.29 5.13 -14.82
CA SER A 209 -12.19 6.23 -14.52
C SER A 209 -13.28 6.34 -15.56
N LYS A 210 -14.44 6.84 -15.13
CA LYS A 210 -15.56 7.19 -16.01
C LYS A 210 -15.74 8.70 -16.01
N ILE A 211 -15.53 9.30 -17.16
CA ILE A 211 -15.62 10.74 -17.37
C ILE A 211 -16.92 11.04 -18.11
N VAL A 212 -17.73 11.99 -17.62
CA VAL A 212 -19.10 12.28 -18.12
C VAL A 212 -19.17 12.41 -19.64
N ILE A 213 -18.25 13.15 -20.25
CA ILE A 213 -18.25 13.42 -21.70
C ILE A 213 -17.32 12.44 -22.43
N ALA A 214 -16.22 12.03 -21.81
CA ALA A 214 -15.17 11.25 -22.45
C ALA A 214 -15.31 9.73 -22.27
N GLY A 215 -16.28 9.25 -21.49
CA GLY A 215 -16.50 7.81 -21.26
C GLY A 215 -15.40 7.17 -20.39
N LYS A 216 -15.15 5.88 -20.64
CA LYS A 216 -14.14 5.10 -19.92
C LYS A 216 -12.74 5.53 -20.33
N SER A 217 -11.87 5.69 -19.35
CA SER A 217 -10.46 6.00 -19.50
C SER A 217 -9.63 5.18 -18.53
N SER A 218 -8.41 4.84 -18.90
CA SER A 218 -7.44 4.18 -18.02
C SER A 218 -6.15 5.00 -17.92
N LEU A 219 -5.48 4.82 -16.79
CA LEU A 219 -4.14 5.31 -16.54
C LEU A 219 -3.34 4.17 -15.93
N ARG A 220 -2.15 3.91 -16.50
CA ARG A 220 -1.15 3.00 -15.92
C ARG A 220 0.15 3.76 -15.71
N ILE A 221 0.76 3.55 -14.56
CA ILE A 221 2.09 4.04 -14.23
C ILE A 221 2.93 2.82 -13.84
N GLU A 222 4.06 2.63 -14.50
CA GLU A 222 5.03 1.58 -14.19
C GLU A 222 6.30 2.25 -13.68
N TYR A 223 6.91 1.69 -12.63
CA TYR A 223 8.13 2.21 -12.03
C TYR A 223 9.22 1.17 -12.20
N SER A 224 10.42 1.60 -12.58
CA SER A 224 11.55 0.71 -12.87
C SER A 224 12.89 1.39 -12.61
N ASN A 225 13.97 0.61 -12.74
CA ASN A 225 15.35 1.08 -12.71
C ASN A 225 15.71 1.87 -11.43
N TYR A 226 15.22 1.41 -10.27
CA TYR A 226 15.53 2.01 -8.99
C TYR A 226 17.03 1.93 -8.66
N GLN A 227 17.63 3.08 -8.39
CA GLN A 227 18.97 3.23 -7.83
C GLN A 227 18.82 3.95 -6.50
N ILE A 228 19.12 3.26 -5.39
CA ILE A 228 18.80 3.72 -4.04
C ILE A 228 20.09 3.97 -3.26
N GLU A 229 20.18 5.15 -2.66
CA GLU A 229 21.21 5.51 -1.70
C GLU A 229 20.61 5.54 -0.29
N SER A 230 21.19 4.78 0.63
CA SER A 230 20.73 4.69 2.03
C SER A 230 21.82 5.02 3.03
N GLY A 231 21.41 5.50 4.21
CA GLY A 231 22.30 5.61 5.36
C GLY A 231 22.52 4.24 6.02
N SER A 232 23.63 4.08 6.74
CA SER A 232 24.09 2.81 7.33
C SER A 232 23.21 2.24 8.48
N SER A 233 22.14 2.90 8.90
CA SER A 233 21.40 2.54 10.12
C SER A 233 20.39 1.38 10.00
N LEU A 234 20.01 0.94 8.79
CA LEU A 234 19.05 -0.17 8.62
C LEU A 234 19.69 -1.56 8.47
N ALA A 235 20.98 -1.64 8.24
CA ALA A 235 21.68 -2.93 8.07
C ALA A 235 21.76 -3.77 9.36
N SER A 236 21.48 -3.19 10.53
CA SER A 236 21.55 -3.85 11.84
C SER A 236 20.20 -4.32 12.41
N ALA A 237 19.06 -3.97 11.80
CA ALA A 237 17.74 -4.29 12.31
C ALA A 237 17.10 -5.56 11.68
N SER A 238 17.78 -6.21 10.74
CA SER A 238 17.29 -7.43 10.05
C SER A 238 18.09 -8.69 10.39
N ARG A 239 18.60 -8.79 11.63
CA ARG A 239 19.18 -10.04 12.15
C ARG A 239 18.38 -10.56 13.33
#